data_07f5d124805370b72c6d98f09fba2269
#
_entry.id   07f5d124805370b72c6d98f09fba2269
#
_cell.length_a   1.000
_cell.length_b   1.000
_cell.length_c   1.000
_cell.angle_alpha   90.00
_cell.angle_beta   90.00
_cell.angle_gamma   90.00
#
_symmetry.space_group_name_H-M   'P 1'
#
loop_
_entity.id
_entity.type
_entity.pdbx_description
1 polymer ?
#
loop_
_entity_poly.entity_id
_entity_poly.type
_entity_poly.pdbx_seq_one_letter_code
_entity_poly.pdbx_strand_id
1 'polypeptide(L)'
;MGLVIGAFLGAVNYALVMVAAPDFMRAALLILAEIIITGGLMYDGFMDTSDGVFSARSRERMLEIMKDSHVGSNAVLAVIVLILLKVSAYLAIYPQLLTPALIAMSVATRTFMVIFIVNFPYARKTGIGHMFTMYAKKSYTVIALALGIGITALCGIHYLLVMAVTFVLVFGIAKFLQSQLGGLTGDTYGALTECGNVLYLLTLIIGGRFLVLGFYTYHSIFSLF
;
A
#
# COMPACT_ATOMS: atom_id res chain seq x y z
N MET A 1 -7.92 -6.09 -10.11
CA MET A 1 -8.09 -4.92 -9.22
C MET A 1 -6.83 -4.02 -9.21
N GLY A 2 -5.66 -4.52 -8.82
CA GLY A 2 -4.43 -3.70 -8.73
C GLY A 2 -4.06 -2.99 -10.04
N LEU A 3 -4.16 -3.67 -11.18
CA LEU A 3 -3.90 -3.05 -12.48
C LEU A 3 -4.89 -1.91 -12.80
N VAL A 4 -6.17 -2.08 -12.45
CA VAL A 4 -7.21 -1.04 -12.69
C VAL A 4 -6.91 0.21 -11.87
N ILE A 5 -6.61 0.04 -10.57
CA ILE A 5 -6.25 1.15 -9.69
C ILE A 5 -4.97 1.82 -10.17
N GLY A 6 -3.92 1.02 -10.44
CA GLY A 6 -2.63 1.55 -10.89
C GLY A 6 -2.72 2.26 -12.24
N ALA A 7 -3.47 1.73 -13.20
CA ALA A 7 -3.70 2.38 -14.49
C ALA A 7 -4.48 3.70 -14.33
N PHE A 8 -5.48 3.75 -13.47
CA PHE A 8 -6.22 4.96 -13.16
C PHE A 8 -5.30 6.03 -12.54
N LEU A 9 -4.53 5.68 -11.51
CA LEU A 9 -3.58 6.61 -10.88
C LEU A 9 -2.50 7.06 -11.87
N GLY A 10 -2.01 6.14 -12.71
CA GLY A 10 -1.06 6.46 -13.78
C GLY A 10 -1.63 7.44 -14.80
N ALA A 11 -2.90 7.25 -15.20
CA ALA A 11 -3.59 8.17 -16.11
C ALA A 11 -3.79 9.55 -15.48
N VAL A 12 -4.17 9.62 -14.19
CA VAL A 12 -4.27 10.88 -13.44
C VAL A 12 -2.90 11.57 -13.37
N ASN A 13 -1.83 10.84 -13.03
CA ASN A 13 -0.48 11.41 -13.01
C ASN A 13 -0.08 11.96 -14.39
N TYR A 14 -0.31 11.19 -15.43
CA TYR A 14 0.01 11.61 -16.81
C TYR A 14 -0.74 12.88 -17.19
N ALA A 15 -2.04 12.97 -16.92
CA ALA A 15 -2.85 14.15 -17.19
C ALA A 15 -2.35 15.39 -16.42
N LEU A 16 -2.00 15.21 -15.13
CA LEU A 16 -1.46 16.31 -14.32
C LEU A 16 -0.10 16.80 -14.78
N VAL A 17 0.75 15.89 -15.30
CA VAL A 17 2.03 16.25 -15.94
C VAL A 17 1.79 17.04 -17.24
N MET A 18 0.82 16.63 -18.07
CA MET A 18 0.49 17.32 -19.33
C MET A 18 0.03 18.76 -19.12
N VAL A 19 -0.69 19.04 -18.03
CA VAL A 19 -1.13 20.41 -17.69
C VAL A 19 -0.12 21.17 -16.81
N ALA A 20 1.11 20.63 -16.66
CA ALA A 20 2.17 21.20 -15.83
C ALA A 20 1.73 21.55 -14.40
N ALA A 21 0.92 20.68 -13.78
CA ALA A 21 0.43 20.87 -12.42
C ALA A 21 1.61 20.96 -11.43
N PRO A 22 1.59 21.91 -10.47
CA PRO A 22 2.62 22.00 -9.44
C PRO A 22 2.80 20.67 -8.68
N ASP A 23 4.02 20.31 -8.35
CA ASP A 23 4.37 18.99 -7.80
C ASP A 23 3.59 18.63 -6.55
N PHE A 24 3.43 19.57 -5.61
CA PHE A 24 2.66 19.34 -4.39
C PHE A 24 1.17 19.12 -4.68
N MET A 25 0.59 19.90 -5.61
CA MET A 25 -0.81 19.73 -6.04
C MET A 25 -1.01 18.36 -6.70
N ARG A 26 -0.05 17.93 -7.54
CA ARG A 26 -0.08 16.62 -8.18
C ARG A 26 -0.07 15.50 -7.13
N ALA A 27 0.80 15.58 -6.13
CA ALA A 27 0.87 14.60 -5.05
C ALA A 27 -0.46 14.53 -4.25
N ALA A 28 -1.04 15.68 -3.91
CA ALA A 28 -2.32 15.74 -3.21
C ALA A 28 -3.48 15.16 -4.04
N LEU A 29 -3.54 15.49 -5.34
CA LEU A 29 -4.57 14.98 -6.24
C LEU A 29 -4.43 13.48 -6.51
N LEU A 30 -3.23 12.92 -6.51
CA LEU A 30 -3.02 11.47 -6.60
C LEU A 30 -3.55 10.75 -5.36
N ILE A 31 -3.35 11.29 -4.17
CA ILE A 31 -3.91 10.72 -2.94
C ILE A 31 -5.44 10.81 -2.97
N LEU A 32 -6.00 11.96 -3.37
CA LEU A 32 -7.44 12.11 -3.53
C LEU A 32 -8.01 11.10 -4.53
N ALA A 33 -7.35 10.94 -5.68
CA ALA A 33 -7.76 9.97 -6.71
C ALA A 33 -7.74 8.53 -6.18
N GLU A 34 -6.72 8.17 -5.37
CA GLU A 34 -6.64 6.86 -4.72
C GLU A 34 -7.81 6.64 -3.74
N ILE A 35 -8.11 7.64 -2.91
CA ILE A 35 -9.25 7.60 -1.98
C ILE A 35 -10.57 7.42 -2.76
N ILE A 36 -10.77 8.18 -3.82
CA ILE A 36 -12.00 8.10 -4.64
C ILE A 36 -12.16 6.72 -5.27
N ILE A 37 -11.14 6.19 -5.94
CA ILE A 37 -11.26 4.91 -6.66
C ILE A 37 -11.39 3.71 -5.71
N THR A 38 -10.88 3.82 -4.48
CA THR A 38 -10.98 2.75 -3.47
C THR A 38 -12.17 2.96 -2.52
N GLY A 39 -12.88 4.08 -2.62
CA GLY A 39 -13.92 4.47 -1.67
C GLY A 39 -13.38 4.71 -0.26
N GLY A 40 -12.08 4.98 -0.11
CA GLY A 40 -11.43 5.18 1.18
C GLY A 40 -11.23 3.90 2.01
N LEU A 41 -11.72 2.75 1.54
CA LEU A 41 -11.75 1.49 2.31
C LEU A 41 -10.37 1.05 2.85
N MET A 42 -9.30 1.30 2.09
CA MET A 42 -7.96 0.92 2.52
C MET A 42 -7.45 1.83 3.64
N TYR A 43 -7.73 3.14 3.54
CA TYR A 43 -7.42 4.12 4.57
C TYR A 43 -8.19 3.86 5.87
N ASP A 44 -9.48 3.57 5.75
CA ASP A 44 -10.34 3.17 6.87
C ASP A 44 -9.76 1.97 7.62
N GLY A 45 -9.47 0.88 6.89
CA GLY A 45 -8.83 -0.29 7.48
C GLY A 45 -7.46 -0.03 8.10
N PHE A 46 -6.68 0.91 7.55
CA PHE A 46 -5.40 1.34 8.14
C PHE A 46 -5.63 2.10 9.46
N MET A 47 -6.61 3.00 9.49
CA MET A 47 -6.99 3.76 10.68
C MET A 47 -7.49 2.85 11.79
N ASP A 48 -8.44 1.96 11.48
CA ASP A 48 -9.00 0.99 12.43
C ASP A 48 -7.94 0.06 13.01
N THR A 49 -7.04 -0.44 12.14
CA THR A 49 -5.93 -1.29 12.58
C THR A 49 -4.99 -0.52 13.50
N SER A 50 -4.72 0.74 13.20
CA SER A 50 -3.86 1.59 14.03
C SER A 50 -4.46 1.87 15.40
N ASP A 51 -5.76 2.18 15.47
CA ASP A 51 -6.44 2.39 16.74
C ASP A 51 -6.49 1.11 17.58
N GLY A 52 -6.82 -0.01 16.96
CA GLY A 52 -6.87 -1.29 17.67
C GLY A 52 -5.50 -1.71 18.21
N VAL A 53 -4.51 -1.81 17.34
CA VAL A 53 -3.20 -2.39 17.67
C VAL A 53 -2.40 -1.48 18.62
N PHE A 54 -2.41 -0.16 18.40
CA PHE A 54 -1.69 0.78 19.26
C PHE A 54 -2.43 1.13 20.55
N SER A 55 -3.64 0.57 20.78
CA SER A 55 -4.34 0.71 22.05
C SER A 55 -3.65 -0.01 23.22
N ALA A 56 -2.74 -0.94 22.93
CA ALA A 56 -2.05 -1.80 23.90
C ALA A 56 -3.00 -2.55 24.84
N ARG A 57 -4.17 -2.97 24.35
CA ARG A 57 -5.22 -3.69 25.10
C ARG A 57 -5.12 -5.20 24.83
N SER A 58 -6.03 -5.99 25.45
CA SER A 58 -6.18 -7.39 25.12
C SER A 58 -6.63 -7.58 23.66
N ARG A 59 -6.35 -8.74 23.08
CA ARG A 59 -6.73 -9.09 21.71
C ARG A 59 -8.21 -8.85 21.42
N GLU A 60 -9.08 -9.27 22.32
CA GLU A 60 -10.54 -9.12 22.19
C GLU A 60 -10.91 -7.65 22.13
N ARG A 61 -10.31 -6.84 23.01
CA ARG A 61 -10.56 -5.39 23.05
C ARG A 61 -9.99 -4.66 21.85
N MET A 62 -8.82 -5.06 21.32
CA MET A 62 -8.30 -4.54 20.05
C MET A 62 -9.30 -4.77 18.91
N LEU A 63 -9.82 -6.00 18.78
CA LEU A 63 -10.80 -6.36 17.75
C LEU A 63 -12.15 -5.64 17.90
N GLU A 64 -12.53 -5.27 19.13
CA GLU A 64 -13.70 -4.43 19.38
C GLU A 64 -13.46 -2.99 18.95
N ILE A 65 -12.31 -2.40 19.33
CA ILE A 65 -11.92 -1.04 18.94
C ILE A 65 -11.92 -0.91 17.42
N MET A 66 -11.37 -1.88 16.69
CA MET A 66 -11.36 -1.92 15.22
C MET A 66 -12.75 -2.04 14.58
N LYS A 67 -13.83 -2.21 15.34
CA LYS A 67 -15.21 -2.21 14.85
C LYS A 67 -15.99 -0.97 15.27
N ASP A 68 -15.42 -0.18 16.16
CA ASP A 68 -16.04 1.04 16.62
C ASP A 68 -15.94 2.11 15.51
N SER A 69 -17.04 2.76 15.20
CA SER A 69 -17.07 3.86 14.22
C SER A 69 -16.44 5.16 14.75
N HIS A 70 -16.08 5.23 16.03
CA HIS A 70 -15.38 6.37 16.59
C HIS A 70 -13.89 6.31 16.26
N VAL A 71 -13.39 7.40 15.70
CA VAL A 71 -11.97 7.53 15.34
C VAL A 71 -11.14 7.91 16.58
N GLY A 72 -10.16 7.10 16.91
CA GLY A 72 -9.24 7.37 18.01
C GLY A 72 -8.04 8.21 17.58
N SER A 73 -7.26 8.65 18.57
CA SER A 73 -6.07 9.48 18.33
C SER A 73 -4.97 8.75 17.55
N ASN A 74 -4.82 7.43 17.75
CA ASN A 74 -3.81 6.65 17.03
C ASN A 74 -4.11 6.59 15.53
N ALA A 75 -5.40 6.43 15.13
CA ALA A 75 -5.81 6.48 13.73
C ALA A 75 -5.46 7.81 13.08
N VAL A 76 -5.79 8.93 13.76
CA VAL A 76 -5.52 10.29 13.26
C VAL A 76 -4.02 10.51 13.05
N LEU A 77 -3.20 10.18 14.06
CA LEU A 77 -1.75 10.31 13.96
C LEU A 77 -1.18 9.42 12.85
N ALA A 78 -1.62 8.17 12.78
CA ALA A 78 -1.15 7.22 11.79
C ALA A 78 -1.49 7.66 10.36
N VAL A 79 -2.72 8.11 10.09
CA VAL A 79 -3.13 8.54 8.74
C VAL A 79 -2.42 9.82 8.32
N ILE A 80 -2.18 10.76 9.23
CA ILE A 80 -1.39 11.97 8.92
C ILE A 80 0.03 11.57 8.49
N VAL A 81 0.70 10.69 9.24
CA VAL A 81 2.04 10.21 8.90
C VAL A 81 2.02 9.45 7.57
N LEU A 82 1.03 8.60 7.31
CA LEU A 82 0.87 7.87 6.05
C LEU A 82 0.79 8.85 4.86
N ILE A 83 -0.07 9.87 4.97
CA ILE A 83 -0.26 10.87 3.92
C ILE A 83 1.02 11.66 3.68
N LEU A 84 1.70 12.10 4.74
CA LEU A 84 2.97 12.83 4.63
C LEU A 84 4.05 11.99 3.95
N LEU A 85 4.15 10.70 4.28
CA LEU A 85 5.09 9.78 3.63
C LEU A 85 4.74 9.59 2.15
N LYS A 86 3.47 9.44 1.78
CA LYS A 86 3.03 9.35 0.38
C LYS A 86 3.35 10.63 -0.40
N VAL A 87 3.00 11.80 0.15
CA VAL A 87 3.32 13.09 -0.48
C VAL A 87 4.82 13.22 -0.70
N SER A 88 5.61 12.94 0.34
CA SER A 88 7.07 13.00 0.28
C SER A 88 7.64 12.05 -0.79
N ALA A 89 7.10 10.82 -0.88
CA ALA A 89 7.53 9.85 -1.89
C ALA A 89 7.14 10.28 -3.31
N TYR A 90 5.93 10.82 -3.53
CA TYR A 90 5.51 11.31 -4.84
C TYR A 90 6.33 12.52 -5.29
N LEU A 91 6.77 13.37 -4.36
CA LEU A 91 7.66 14.51 -4.66
C LEU A 91 9.11 14.07 -4.97
N ALA A 92 9.55 12.95 -4.40
CA ALA A 92 10.90 12.44 -4.59
C ALA A 92 11.10 11.67 -5.90
N ILE A 93 10.04 11.29 -6.59
CA ILE A 93 10.09 10.53 -7.84
C ILE A 93 9.79 11.47 -9.03
N TYR A 94 10.61 11.38 -10.09
CA TYR A 94 10.33 12.14 -11.32
C TYR A 94 8.91 11.87 -11.84
N PRO A 95 8.16 12.91 -12.24
CA PRO A 95 6.76 12.77 -12.66
C PRO A 95 6.51 11.72 -13.73
N GLN A 96 7.42 11.61 -14.70
CA GLN A 96 7.33 10.67 -15.82
C GLN A 96 7.56 9.21 -15.37
N LEU A 97 8.41 9.02 -14.35
CA LEU A 97 8.72 7.71 -13.78
C LEU A 97 7.68 7.29 -12.72
N LEU A 98 6.90 8.24 -12.21
CA LEU A 98 5.86 7.96 -11.22
C LEU A 98 4.73 7.11 -11.81
N THR A 99 4.37 7.31 -13.09
CA THR A 99 3.31 6.52 -13.75
C THR A 99 3.54 5.00 -13.68
N PRO A 100 4.67 4.45 -14.19
CA PRO A 100 4.92 3.00 -14.07
C PRO A 100 5.10 2.56 -12.62
N ALA A 101 5.63 3.41 -11.73
CA ALA A 101 5.76 3.12 -10.31
C ALA A 101 4.38 2.93 -9.64
N LEU A 102 3.39 3.78 -9.93
CA LEU A 102 2.03 3.68 -9.42
C LEU A 102 1.33 2.40 -9.88
N ILE A 103 1.54 2.00 -11.14
CA ILE A 103 1.00 0.73 -11.69
C ILE A 103 1.62 -0.45 -10.95
N ALA A 104 2.95 -0.51 -10.91
CA ALA A 104 3.69 -1.61 -10.30
C ALA A 104 3.39 -1.72 -8.79
N MET A 105 3.35 -0.62 -8.06
CA MET A 105 2.97 -0.54 -6.65
C MET A 105 1.57 -1.10 -6.40
N SER A 106 0.59 -0.61 -7.16
CA SER A 106 -0.80 -1.04 -6.99
C SER A 106 -1.00 -2.52 -7.30
N VAL A 107 -0.29 -3.05 -8.30
CA VAL A 107 -0.32 -4.48 -8.65
C VAL A 107 0.35 -5.31 -7.56
N ALA A 108 1.54 -4.92 -7.10
CA ALA A 108 2.30 -5.63 -6.08
C ALA A 108 1.51 -5.74 -4.77
N THR A 109 0.98 -4.64 -4.26
CA THR A 109 0.27 -4.62 -2.96
C THR A 109 -1.04 -5.40 -2.98
N ARG A 110 -1.78 -5.41 -4.10
CA ARG A 110 -2.98 -6.26 -4.26
C ARG A 110 -2.62 -7.73 -4.45
N THR A 111 -1.48 -8.04 -5.05
CA THR A 111 -0.94 -9.40 -5.06
C THR A 111 -0.63 -9.88 -3.65
N PHE A 112 0.02 -9.06 -2.82
CA PHE A 112 0.29 -9.38 -1.41
C PHE A 112 -0.99 -9.60 -0.63
N MET A 113 -2.01 -8.76 -0.83
CA MET A 113 -3.32 -8.92 -0.19
C MET A 113 -3.94 -10.28 -0.48
N VAL A 114 -3.91 -10.76 -1.74
CA VAL A 114 -4.41 -12.09 -2.09
C VAL A 114 -3.61 -13.18 -1.38
N ILE A 115 -2.28 -13.07 -1.33
CA ILE A 115 -1.42 -14.01 -0.62
C ILE A 115 -1.81 -14.08 0.86
N PHE A 116 -2.03 -12.94 1.50
CA PHE A 116 -2.40 -12.88 2.92
C PHE A 116 -3.80 -13.45 3.18
N ILE A 117 -4.78 -13.15 2.34
CA ILE A 117 -6.14 -13.71 2.45
C ILE A 117 -6.12 -15.24 2.38
N VAL A 118 -5.29 -15.81 1.50
CA VAL A 118 -5.24 -17.26 1.26
C VAL A 118 -4.44 -18.00 2.32
N ASN A 119 -3.37 -17.40 2.86
CA ASN A 119 -2.37 -18.12 3.63
C ASN A 119 -2.31 -17.75 5.11
N PHE A 120 -3.06 -16.74 5.56
CA PHE A 120 -3.12 -16.35 6.97
C PHE A 120 -4.46 -16.73 7.61
N PRO A 121 -4.48 -17.08 8.90
CA PRO A 121 -5.74 -17.29 9.61
C PRO A 121 -6.53 -15.98 9.70
N TYR A 122 -7.86 -16.09 9.71
CA TYR A 122 -8.74 -14.94 9.91
C TYR A 122 -9.07 -14.77 11.39
N ALA A 123 -8.96 -13.56 11.92
CA ALA A 123 -9.10 -13.30 13.36
C ALA A 123 -10.54 -13.29 13.87
N ARG A 124 -11.51 -13.03 13.00
CA ARG A 124 -12.94 -12.93 13.36
C ARG A 124 -13.71 -14.14 12.83
N LYS A 125 -14.77 -14.56 13.57
CA LYS A 125 -15.63 -15.69 13.16
C LYS A 125 -16.71 -15.30 12.13
N THR A 126 -16.94 -14.01 11.91
CA THR A 126 -17.99 -13.45 11.05
C THR A 126 -17.47 -12.24 10.28
N GLY A 127 -18.20 -11.83 9.24
CA GLY A 127 -17.89 -10.65 8.42
C GLY A 127 -17.49 -10.99 6.98
N ILE A 128 -17.49 -9.97 6.12
CA ILE A 128 -17.20 -10.12 4.68
C ILE A 128 -15.81 -10.73 4.46
N GLY A 129 -14.80 -10.31 5.22
CA GLY A 129 -13.45 -10.86 5.11
C GLY A 129 -13.37 -12.36 5.45
N HIS A 130 -14.21 -12.85 6.40
CA HIS A 130 -14.30 -14.28 6.71
C HIS A 130 -14.83 -15.09 5.50
N MET A 131 -15.82 -14.55 4.79
CA MET A 131 -16.32 -15.20 3.55
C MET A 131 -15.22 -15.34 2.51
N PHE A 132 -14.42 -14.30 2.30
CA PHE A 132 -13.29 -14.38 1.35
C PHE A 132 -12.29 -15.48 1.72
N THR A 133 -11.98 -15.65 3.01
CA THR A 133 -11.05 -16.72 3.44
C THR A 133 -11.65 -18.12 3.31
N MET A 134 -12.96 -18.29 3.51
CA MET A 134 -13.65 -19.58 3.33
C MET A 134 -13.62 -20.08 1.88
N TYR A 135 -13.72 -19.17 0.91
CA TYR A 135 -13.69 -19.53 -0.53
C TYR A 135 -12.29 -19.42 -1.15
N ALA A 136 -11.28 -19.00 -0.38
CA ALA A 136 -9.92 -18.83 -0.85
C ALA A 136 -9.26 -20.19 -1.14
N LYS A 137 -8.82 -20.39 -2.38
CA LYS A 137 -8.09 -21.60 -2.81
C LYS A 137 -6.60 -21.28 -2.92
N LYS A 138 -5.74 -22.23 -2.56
CA LYS A 138 -4.28 -22.07 -2.69
C LYS A 138 -3.83 -21.73 -4.12
N SER A 139 -4.57 -22.19 -5.13
CA SER A 139 -4.32 -21.82 -6.53
C SER A 139 -4.41 -20.32 -6.80
N TYR A 140 -5.21 -19.57 -6.01
CA TYR A 140 -5.31 -18.12 -6.17
C TYR A 140 -4.01 -17.39 -5.81
N THR A 141 -3.22 -17.92 -4.87
CA THR A 141 -1.86 -17.43 -4.58
C THR A 141 -0.96 -17.54 -5.82
N VAL A 142 -0.99 -18.69 -6.48
CA VAL A 142 -0.15 -18.93 -7.69
C VAL A 142 -0.59 -18.01 -8.84
N ILE A 143 -1.89 -17.89 -9.08
CA ILE A 143 -2.43 -17.01 -10.13
C ILE A 143 -2.08 -15.55 -9.83
N ALA A 144 -2.27 -15.09 -8.58
CA ALA A 144 -1.96 -13.72 -8.18
C ALA A 144 -0.47 -13.41 -8.33
N LEU A 145 0.42 -14.35 -7.96
CA LEU A 145 1.86 -14.20 -8.14
C LEU A 145 2.24 -14.15 -9.63
N ALA A 146 1.72 -15.06 -10.45
CA ALA A 146 2.02 -15.08 -11.88
C ALA A 146 1.60 -13.78 -12.57
N LEU A 147 0.38 -13.30 -12.30
CA LEU A 147 -0.12 -12.03 -12.83
C LEU A 147 0.64 -10.83 -12.24
N GLY A 148 0.88 -10.83 -10.93
CA GLY A 148 1.59 -9.75 -10.25
C GLY A 148 3.02 -9.59 -10.78
N ILE A 149 3.77 -10.69 -10.88
CA ILE A 149 5.13 -10.70 -11.42
C ILE A 149 5.12 -10.28 -12.89
N GLY A 150 4.24 -10.86 -13.71
CA GLY A 150 4.15 -10.56 -15.14
C GLY A 150 3.88 -9.08 -15.40
N ILE A 151 2.86 -8.50 -14.75
CA ILE A 151 2.51 -7.09 -14.95
C ILE A 151 3.60 -6.16 -14.39
N THR A 152 4.16 -6.48 -13.21
CA THR A 152 5.25 -5.68 -12.62
C THR A 152 6.49 -5.70 -13.53
N ALA A 153 6.83 -6.84 -14.14
CA ALA A 153 7.94 -6.95 -15.09
C ALA A 153 7.72 -6.10 -16.35
N LEU A 154 6.49 -5.98 -16.82
CA LEU A 154 6.14 -5.11 -17.97
C LEU A 154 6.32 -3.62 -17.64
N CYS A 155 6.16 -3.21 -16.38
CA CYS A 155 6.49 -1.84 -15.95
C CYS A 155 8.01 -1.59 -15.95
N GLY A 156 8.81 -2.64 -15.76
CA GLY A 156 10.27 -2.63 -15.73
C GLY A 156 10.82 -3.68 -14.77
N ILE A 157 11.88 -4.37 -15.20
CA ILE A 157 12.44 -5.51 -14.46
C ILE A 157 12.89 -5.16 -13.04
N HIS A 158 13.39 -3.92 -12.83
CA HIS A 158 13.83 -3.45 -11.52
C HIS A 158 12.69 -3.34 -10.49
N TYR A 159 11.43 -3.13 -10.95
CA TYR A 159 10.27 -3.14 -10.06
C TYR A 159 10.01 -4.51 -9.41
N LEU A 160 10.53 -5.61 -9.99
CA LEU A 160 10.44 -6.93 -9.37
C LEU A 160 11.29 -7.02 -8.10
N LEU A 161 12.48 -6.43 -8.10
CA LEU A 161 13.31 -6.36 -6.90
C LEU A 161 12.62 -5.52 -5.82
N VAL A 162 12.06 -4.36 -6.20
CA VAL A 162 11.27 -3.52 -5.28
C VAL A 162 10.08 -4.30 -4.72
N MET A 163 9.36 -5.04 -5.57
CA MET A 163 8.24 -5.90 -5.17
C MET A 163 8.70 -6.98 -4.16
N ALA A 164 9.83 -7.64 -4.41
CA ALA A 164 10.34 -8.69 -3.53
C ALA A 164 10.75 -8.14 -2.16
N VAL A 165 11.50 -7.04 -2.11
CA VAL A 165 11.89 -6.39 -0.86
C VAL A 165 10.67 -5.90 -0.09
N THR A 166 9.75 -5.24 -0.77
CA THR A 166 8.49 -4.77 -0.16
C THR A 166 7.68 -5.93 0.39
N PHE A 167 7.60 -7.06 -0.31
CA PHE A 167 6.90 -8.24 0.18
C PHE A 167 7.47 -8.73 1.51
N VAL A 168 8.80 -8.81 1.66
CA VAL A 168 9.44 -9.22 2.90
C VAL A 168 9.08 -8.29 4.05
N LEU A 169 9.11 -6.98 3.83
CA LEU A 169 8.75 -5.98 4.84
C LEU A 169 7.28 -6.09 5.25
N VAL A 170 6.37 -6.14 4.27
CA VAL A 170 4.92 -6.24 4.53
C VAL A 170 4.56 -7.59 5.15
N PHE A 171 5.26 -8.68 4.79
CA PHE A 171 5.10 -9.98 5.43
C PHE A 171 5.49 -9.93 6.91
N GLY A 172 6.55 -9.21 7.26
CA GLY A 172 6.91 -8.95 8.66
C GLY A 172 5.80 -8.24 9.43
N ILE A 173 5.19 -7.19 8.83
CA ILE A 173 4.04 -6.48 9.42
C ILE A 173 2.83 -7.43 9.55
N ALA A 174 2.55 -8.25 8.54
CA ALA A 174 1.45 -9.22 8.58
C ALA A 174 1.63 -10.25 9.71
N LYS A 175 2.85 -10.72 9.93
CA LYS A 175 3.20 -11.60 11.05
C LYS A 175 3.05 -10.92 12.40
N PHE A 176 3.45 -9.67 12.50
CA PHE A 176 3.22 -8.86 13.71
C PHE A 176 1.73 -8.73 14.00
N LEU A 177 0.91 -8.33 13.02
CA LEU A 177 -0.54 -8.20 13.17
C LEU A 177 -1.18 -9.55 13.55
N GLN A 178 -0.76 -10.64 12.91
CA GLN A 178 -1.20 -11.99 13.26
C GLN A 178 -0.90 -12.32 14.72
N SER A 179 0.27 -11.96 15.24
CA SER A 179 0.63 -12.23 16.64
C SER A 179 -0.23 -11.44 17.64
N GLN A 180 -0.56 -10.19 17.30
CA GLN A 180 -1.39 -9.33 18.14
C GLN A 180 -2.87 -9.74 18.12
N LEU A 181 -3.41 -10.01 16.94
CA LEU A 181 -4.85 -10.22 16.72
C LEU A 181 -5.25 -11.71 16.61
N GLY A 182 -4.26 -12.61 16.55
CA GLY A 182 -4.45 -14.06 16.34
C GLY A 182 -4.86 -14.43 14.92
N GLY A 183 -4.77 -13.51 13.99
CA GLY A 183 -5.12 -13.64 12.58
C GLY A 183 -5.24 -12.27 11.93
N LEU A 184 -5.63 -12.23 10.68
CA LEU A 184 -5.89 -10.98 9.95
C LEU A 184 -7.40 -10.68 9.89
N THR A 185 -7.77 -9.43 9.60
CA THR A 185 -9.15 -8.97 9.40
C THR A 185 -9.24 -8.24 8.06
N GLY A 186 -10.46 -7.85 7.65
CA GLY A 186 -10.65 -6.97 6.50
C GLY A 186 -9.84 -5.68 6.62
N ASP A 187 -9.87 -5.09 7.81
CA ASP A 187 -9.20 -3.83 8.12
C ASP A 187 -7.67 -3.98 8.01
N THR A 188 -7.12 -5.09 8.53
CA THR A 188 -5.67 -5.36 8.41
C THR A 188 -5.23 -5.57 6.96
N TYR A 189 -6.10 -6.07 6.06
CA TYR A 189 -5.76 -6.12 4.63
C TYR A 189 -5.65 -4.72 4.03
N GLY A 190 -6.50 -3.79 4.44
CA GLY A 190 -6.37 -2.37 4.11
C GLY A 190 -5.07 -1.78 4.64
N ALA A 191 -4.78 -2.01 5.92
CA ALA A 191 -3.54 -1.55 6.56
C ALA A 191 -2.28 -2.07 5.87
N LEU A 192 -2.22 -3.37 5.57
CA LEU A 192 -1.11 -4.00 4.86
C LEU A 192 -0.95 -3.45 3.44
N THR A 193 -2.05 -3.09 2.79
CA THR A 193 -2.02 -2.46 1.48
C THR A 193 -1.44 -1.05 1.55
N GLU A 194 -1.88 -0.22 2.50
CA GLU A 194 -1.39 1.14 2.65
C GLU A 194 0.07 1.19 3.12
N CYS A 195 0.45 0.36 4.09
CA CYS A 195 1.86 0.17 4.45
C CYS A 195 2.68 -0.31 3.25
N GLY A 196 2.14 -1.25 2.47
CA GLY A 196 2.78 -1.76 1.26
C GLY A 196 3.00 -0.70 0.20
N ASN A 197 2.02 0.18 -0.04
CA ASN A 197 2.13 1.30 -0.97
C ASN A 197 3.30 2.23 -0.57
N VAL A 198 3.36 2.64 0.69
CA VAL A 198 4.44 3.50 1.20
C VAL A 198 5.79 2.79 1.13
N LEU A 199 5.87 1.55 1.62
CA LEU A 199 7.12 0.78 1.62
C LEU A 199 7.62 0.51 0.20
N TYR A 200 6.72 0.29 -0.77
CA TYR A 200 7.08 0.13 -2.17
C TYR A 200 7.77 1.38 -2.73
N LEU A 201 7.17 2.54 -2.50
CA LEU A 201 7.74 3.82 -2.94
C LEU A 201 9.07 4.13 -2.25
N LEU A 202 9.16 3.92 -0.94
CA LEU A 202 10.40 4.13 -0.18
C LEU A 202 11.50 3.17 -0.65
N THR A 203 11.17 1.88 -0.88
CA THR A 203 12.12 0.91 -1.42
C THR A 203 12.60 1.31 -2.81
N LEU A 204 11.71 1.82 -3.66
CA LEU A 204 12.05 2.32 -4.98
C LEU A 204 13.02 3.50 -4.89
N ILE A 205 12.76 4.49 -4.04
CA ILE A 205 13.57 5.69 -3.86
C ILE A 205 14.95 5.33 -3.29
N ILE A 206 14.98 4.55 -2.20
CA ILE A 206 16.21 4.15 -1.52
C ILE A 206 17.03 3.22 -2.43
N GLY A 207 16.39 2.21 -3.02
CA GLY A 207 17.04 1.27 -3.94
C GLY A 207 17.61 1.95 -5.18
N GLY A 208 16.90 2.94 -5.73
CA GLY A 208 17.34 3.74 -6.84
C GLY A 208 18.65 4.51 -6.56
N ARG A 209 18.85 4.95 -5.33
CA ARG A 209 20.11 5.61 -4.91
C ARG A 209 21.29 4.64 -4.81
N PHE A 210 21.05 3.44 -4.27
CA PHE A 210 22.11 2.45 -4.02
C PHE A 210 22.48 1.63 -5.27
N LEU A 211 21.52 1.38 -6.17
CA LEU A 211 21.72 0.53 -7.36
C LEU A 211 22.18 1.32 -8.61
N VAL A 212 22.66 2.57 -8.43
CA VAL A 212 23.08 3.44 -9.55
C VAL A 212 21.93 3.69 -10.57
N LEU A 213 20.71 3.42 -10.17
CA LEU A 213 19.52 3.79 -10.92
C LEU A 213 19.20 5.27 -10.69
N GLY A 214 20.18 6.15 -10.84
CA GLY A 214 20.08 7.61 -10.66
C GLY A 214 18.99 8.30 -11.49
N PHE A 215 18.18 7.51 -12.18
CA PHE A 215 17.04 7.93 -12.97
C PHE A 215 15.76 8.19 -12.17
N TYR A 216 15.70 7.79 -10.88
CA TYR A 216 14.44 7.80 -10.13
C TYR A 216 14.28 8.92 -9.11
N THR A 217 15.36 9.65 -8.79
CA THR A 217 15.29 10.71 -7.78
C THR A 217 15.51 12.09 -8.39
N TYR A 218 14.69 13.05 -7.97
CA TYR A 218 14.79 14.45 -8.36
C TYR A 218 16.07 15.07 -7.80
N HIS A 219 16.96 15.56 -8.66
CA HIS A 219 18.26 16.15 -8.30
C HIS A 219 18.16 17.58 -7.71
N SER A 220 16.99 18.02 -7.23
CA SER A 220 16.78 19.43 -6.86
C SER A 220 17.12 19.82 -5.42
N ILE A 221 17.63 18.91 -4.58
CA ILE A 221 17.95 19.29 -3.19
C ILE A 221 19.43 19.71 -3.01
N PHE A 222 20.33 19.40 -3.94
CA PHE A 222 21.77 19.67 -3.80
C PHE A 222 22.34 20.75 -4.72
N SER A 223 21.54 21.48 -5.46
CA SER A 223 22.01 22.63 -6.28
C SER A 223 21.79 23.98 -5.58
N LEU A 224 21.49 23.99 -4.29
CA LEU A 224 21.32 25.21 -3.48
C LEU A 224 22.39 25.39 -2.39
N PHE A 225 23.53 24.65 -2.49
CA PHE A 225 24.72 24.92 -1.69
C PHE A 225 25.95 24.98 -2.58
#